data_c2c8fe7e0b2debed64edb15157f6a06d
#
_entry.id   c2c8fe7e0b2debed64edb15157f6a06d
#
_cell.length_a   1.000
_cell.length_b   1.000
_cell.length_c   1.000
_cell.angle_alpha   90.00
_cell.angle_beta   90.00
_cell.angle_gamma   90.00
#
_symmetry.space_group_name_H-M   'P 1'
#
loop_
_entity.id
_entity.type
_entity.pdbx_description
1 polymer ?
#
loop_
_entity_poly.entity_id
_entity_poly.type
_entity_poly.pdbx_seq_one_letter_code
_entity_poly.pdbx_strand_id
1 'polypeptide(L)'
;MAKRFVVYGRVQGVGFRYFTWKEAERIGIKGTVRNCVDGSVEIVAEGNDDQLQDFYNWLKVGPRTASVERVLEDYIENKRYSDFSIIHR
;
A
#
# COMPACT_ATOMS: atom_id res chain seq x y z
N MET A 1 -8.39 -0.19 12.76
CA MET A 1 -8.71 -1.22 11.77
C MET A 1 -7.51 -1.39 10.84
N ALA A 2 -7.28 -2.60 10.35
CA ALA A 2 -6.14 -2.86 9.49
C ALA A 2 -6.54 -3.69 8.28
N LYS A 3 -5.90 -3.40 7.16
CA LYS A 3 -6.08 -4.15 5.91
C LYS A 3 -4.74 -4.48 5.30
N ARG A 4 -4.70 -5.59 4.59
CA ARG A 4 -3.58 -5.96 3.75
C ARG A 4 -4.02 -5.80 2.30
N PHE A 5 -3.23 -5.08 1.52
CA PHE A 5 -3.45 -4.93 0.08
C PHE A 5 -2.32 -5.60 -0.66
N VAL A 6 -2.66 -6.28 -1.76
CA VAL A 6 -1.65 -6.81 -2.67
C VAL A 6 -1.94 -6.23 -4.05
N VAL A 7 -0.99 -5.50 -4.59
CA VAL A 7 -1.15 -4.77 -5.85
C VAL A 7 -0.40 -5.51 -6.95
N TYR A 8 -1.10 -5.81 -8.02
CA TYR A 8 -0.56 -6.53 -9.18
C TYR A 8 -0.51 -5.63 -10.39
N GLY A 9 0.48 -5.87 -11.24
CA GLY A 9 0.68 -5.12 -12.46
C GLY A 9 2.15 -4.74 -12.61
N ARG A 10 2.39 -3.66 -13.35
CA ARG A 10 3.74 -3.11 -13.48
C ARG A 10 3.96 -2.14 -12.33
N VAL A 11 4.36 -2.69 -11.20
CA VAL A 11 4.41 -1.95 -9.92
C VAL A 11 5.76 -2.02 -9.22
N GLN A 12 6.73 -2.79 -9.75
CA GLN A 12 8.08 -2.81 -9.21
C GLN A 12 9.03 -2.11 -10.19
N GLY A 13 10.05 -1.46 -9.63
CA GLY A 13 11.03 -0.75 -10.45
C GLY A 13 10.53 0.56 -11.02
N VAL A 14 9.40 1.07 -10.49
CA VAL A 14 8.75 2.30 -10.99
C VAL A 14 8.51 3.31 -9.88
N GLY A 15 9.12 3.10 -8.71
CA GLY A 15 8.95 4.01 -7.58
C GLY A 15 7.64 3.83 -6.82
N PHE A 16 6.96 2.71 -7.03
CA PHE A 16 5.64 2.48 -6.41
C PHE A 16 5.71 2.55 -4.89
N ARG A 17 6.71 1.93 -4.27
CA ARG A 17 6.83 1.94 -2.80
C ARG A 17 7.00 3.36 -2.27
N TYR A 18 7.78 4.19 -2.94
CA TYR A 18 8.00 5.56 -2.53
C TYR A 18 6.71 6.37 -2.60
N PHE A 19 5.99 6.28 -3.72
CA PHE A 19 4.75 7.03 -3.90
C PHE A 19 3.67 6.52 -2.96
N THR A 20 3.64 5.22 -2.68
CA THR A 20 2.72 4.64 -1.69
C THR A 20 3.00 5.21 -0.30
N TRP A 21 4.28 5.29 0.06
CA TRP A 21 4.70 5.88 1.33
C TRP A 21 4.24 7.34 1.44
N LYS A 22 4.45 8.12 0.39
CA LYS A 22 4.02 9.52 0.37
C LYS A 22 2.51 9.65 0.58
N GLU A 23 1.75 8.82 -0.12
CA GLU A 23 0.30 8.86 -0.03
C GLU A 23 -0.18 8.43 1.36
N ALA A 24 0.44 7.40 1.91
CA ALA A 24 0.12 6.94 3.26
C ALA A 24 0.36 8.05 4.28
N GLU A 25 1.49 8.76 4.16
CA GLU A 25 1.79 9.88 5.04
C GLU A 25 0.76 10.99 4.91
N ARG A 26 0.36 11.31 3.69
CA ARG A 26 -0.63 12.35 3.43
C ARG A 26 -1.97 12.02 4.08
N ILE A 27 -2.40 10.76 3.98
CA ILE A 27 -3.71 10.33 4.51
C ILE A 27 -3.66 10.11 6.02
N GLY A 28 -2.47 9.76 6.55
CA GLY A 28 -2.32 9.41 7.96
C GLY A 28 -2.38 7.90 8.20
N ILE A 29 -2.07 7.11 7.19
CA ILE A 29 -2.01 5.65 7.29
C ILE A 29 -0.70 5.22 7.95
N LYS A 30 -0.77 4.21 8.82
CA LYS A 30 0.40 3.56 9.41
C LYS A 30 0.52 2.17 8.80
N GLY A 31 1.73 1.64 8.74
CA GLY A 31 1.93 0.28 8.22
C GLY A 31 3.22 0.14 7.44
N THR A 32 3.18 -0.70 6.40
CA THR A 32 4.39 -1.03 5.62
C THR A 32 4.04 -1.26 4.15
N VAL A 33 5.06 -1.09 3.30
CA VAL A 33 4.97 -1.45 1.88
C VAL A 33 6.25 -2.18 1.49
N ARG A 34 6.12 -3.30 0.78
CA ARG A 34 7.26 -4.08 0.31
C ARG A 34 6.99 -4.73 -1.03
N ASN A 35 8.06 -4.98 -1.78
CA ASN A 35 7.99 -5.76 -3.01
C ASN A 35 7.95 -7.25 -2.66
N CYS A 36 7.17 -8.01 -3.42
CA CYS A 36 7.11 -9.46 -3.28
C CYS A 36 7.86 -10.13 -4.42
N VAL A 37 8.22 -11.40 -4.20
CA VAL A 37 9.00 -12.17 -5.17
C VAL A 37 8.26 -12.33 -6.49
N ASP A 38 6.93 -12.42 -6.45
CA ASP A 38 6.11 -12.64 -7.64
C ASP A 38 5.89 -11.36 -8.47
N GLY A 39 6.50 -10.26 -8.09
CA GLY A 39 6.35 -8.98 -8.80
C GLY A 39 5.27 -8.08 -8.24
N SER A 40 4.49 -8.56 -7.30
CA SER A 40 3.46 -7.74 -6.65
C SER A 40 4.06 -6.85 -5.56
N VAL A 41 3.24 -5.94 -5.04
CA VAL A 41 3.61 -5.09 -3.91
C VAL A 41 2.60 -5.33 -2.81
N GLU A 42 3.07 -5.64 -1.62
CA GLU A 42 2.21 -5.87 -0.46
C GLU A 42 2.23 -4.66 0.46
N ILE A 43 1.05 -4.23 0.87
CA ILE A 43 0.90 -3.11 1.78
C ILE A 43 0.08 -3.58 2.99
N VAL A 44 0.58 -3.26 4.19
CA VAL A 44 -0.19 -3.40 5.41
C VAL A 44 -0.55 -1.98 5.85
N ALA A 45 -1.83 -1.72 6.05
CA ALA A 45 -2.31 -0.37 6.31
C ALA A 45 -3.24 -0.35 7.51
N GLU A 46 -2.98 0.57 8.44
CA GLU A 46 -3.82 0.80 9.61
C GLU A 46 -4.36 2.21 9.56
N GLY A 47 -5.66 2.34 9.80
CA GLY A 47 -6.34 3.61 9.81
C GLY A 47 -7.84 3.41 10.03
N ASN A 48 -8.59 4.51 9.99
CA ASN A 48 -10.05 4.40 10.06
C ASN A 48 -10.61 4.05 8.68
N ASP A 49 -11.91 3.80 8.60
CA ASP A 49 -12.55 3.36 7.35
C ASP A 49 -12.34 4.35 6.21
N ASP A 50 -12.50 5.64 6.49
CA ASP A 50 -12.34 6.67 5.45
C ASP A 50 -10.92 6.71 4.93
N GLN A 51 -9.93 6.63 5.83
CA GLN A 51 -8.53 6.63 5.45
C GLN A 51 -8.19 5.42 4.58
N LEU A 52 -8.67 4.24 5.00
CA LEU A 52 -8.40 3.01 4.26
C LEU A 52 -9.08 3.02 2.89
N GLN A 53 -10.28 3.60 2.80
CA GLN A 53 -10.97 3.71 1.51
C GLN A 53 -10.24 4.66 0.58
N ASP A 54 -9.79 5.82 1.07
CA ASP A 54 -9.01 6.76 0.27
C ASP A 54 -7.73 6.11 -0.24
N PHE A 55 -7.07 5.37 0.63
CA PHE A 55 -5.82 4.69 0.29
C PHE A 55 -6.06 3.63 -0.78
N TYR A 56 -7.10 2.82 -0.62
CA TYR A 56 -7.48 1.82 -1.61
C TYR A 56 -7.76 2.45 -2.97
N ASN A 57 -8.52 3.56 -2.98
CA ASN A 57 -8.83 4.25 -4.22
C ASN A 57 -7.57 4.73 -4.93
N TRP A 58 -6.59 5.23 -4.18
CA TRP A 58 -5.32 5.64 -4.75
C TRP A 58 -4.54 4.45 -5.29
N LEU A 59 -4.50 3.35 -4.52
CA LEU A 59 -3.74 2.15 -4.93
C LEU A 59 -4.24 1.58 -6.24
N LYS A 60 -5.55 1.64 -6.49
CA LYS A 60 -6.13 1.12 -7.74
C LYS A 60 -5.62 1.84 -8.97
N VAL A 61 -5.26 3.09 -8.82
CA VAL A 61 -4.72 3.91 -9.92
C VAL A 61 -3.20 3.88 -9.90
N GLY A 62 -2.62 4.08 -8.74
CA GLY A 62 -1.17 4.15 -8.54
C GLY A 62 -0.57 5.43 -9.10
N PRO A 63 0.76 5.54 -9.04
CA PRO A 63 1.46 6.70 -9.62
C PRO A 63 1.51 6.57 -11.14
N ARG A 64 1.83 7.68 -11.80
CA ARG A 64 1.86 7.74 -13.26
C ARG A 64 2.86 6.76 -13.88
N THR A 65 3.90 6.40 -13.15
CA THR A 65 4.94 5.49 -13.62
C THR A 65 4.56 4.02 -13.54
N ALA A 66 3.45 3.72 -12.88
CA ALA A 66 2.98 2.34 -12.68
C ALA A 66 1.77 2.04 -13.53
N SER A 67 1.48 0.75 -13.67
CA SER A 67 0.26 0.28 -14.33
C SER A 67 -0.34 -0.78 -13.43
N VAL A 68 -1.38 -0.40 -12.68
CA VAL A 68 -2.03 -1.30 -11.73
C VAL A 68 -3.10 -2.11 -12.46
N GLU A 69 -3.00 -3.44 -12.37
CA GLU A 69 -3.97 -4.35 -12.99
C GLU A 69 -5.08 -4.72 -12.03
N ARG A 70 -4.74 -4.98 -10.77
CA ARG A 70 -5.75 -5.26 -9.75
C ARG A 70 -5.14 -5.10 -8.35
N VAL A 71 -6.04 -4.93 -7.38
CA VAL A 71 -5.67 -4.84 -5.96
C VAL A 71 -6.55 -5.83 -5.21
N LEU A 72 -5.93 -6.73 -4.47
CA LEU A 72 -6.62 -7.60 -3.53
C LEU A 72 -6.59 -6.94 -2.16
N GLU A 73 -7.65 -7.13 -1.37
CA GLU A 73 -7.69 -6.57 -0.03
C GLU A 73 -8.30 -7.57 0.95
N ASP A 74 -7.70 -7.62 2.13
CA ASP A 74 -8.13 -8.47 3.24
C ASP A 74 -8.10 -7.68 4.53
N TYR A 75 -9.02 -7.99 5.45
CA TYR A 75 -8.91 -7.49 6.82
C TYR A 75 -7.87 -8.32 7.57
N ILE A 76 -7.08 -7.66 8.39
CA ILE A 76 -6.08 -8.33 9.22
C ILE A 76 -6.11 -7.74 10.62
N GLU A 77 -5.40 -8.39 11.55
CA GLU A 77 -5.26 -7.88 12.90
C GLU A 77 -4.42 -6.61 12.93
N ASN A 78 -4.81 -5.66 13.78
CA ASN A 78 -3.99 -4.50 14.06
C ASN A 78 -2.69 -4.92 14.74
N LYS A 79 -1.58 -4.39 14.25
CA LYS A 79 -0.27 -4.60 14.87
C LYS A 79 0.24 -3.32 15.52
N ARG A 80 -0.52 -2.24 15.41
CA ARG A 80 -0.25 -0.94 16.02
C ARG A 80 1.08 -0.38 15.57
N TYR A 81 1.22 -0.22 14.27
CA TYR A 81 2.40 0.42 13.71
C TYR A 81 2.49 1.87 14.18
N SER A 82 3.70 2.35 14.42
CA SER A 82 3.92 3.73 14.85
C SER A 82 4.06 4.69 13.69
N ASP A 83 4.42 4.18 12.50
CA ASP A 83 4.57 5.00 11.30
C ASP A 83 4.30 4.15 10.06
N PHE A 84 4.51 4.74 8.88
CA PHE A 84 4.47 3.99 7.63
C PHE A 84 5.90 3.85 7.12
N SER A 85 6.31 2.63 6.84
CA SER A 85 7.69 2.31 6.47
C SER A 85 7.77 1.58 5.14
N ILE A 86 8.83 1.87 4.40
CA ILE A 86 9.18 1.12 3.20
C ILE A 86 10.13 0.00 3.61
N ILE A 87 9.78 -1.23 3.25
CA ILE A 87 10.62 -2.39 3.55
C ILE A 87 11.42 -2.72 2.29
N HIS A 88 12.74 -2.72 2.47
CA HIS A 88 13.68 -3.03 1.39
C HIS A 88 14.17 -4.46 1.56
N ARG A 89 13.72 -5.36 0.73
CA ARG A 89 14.11 -6.77 0.82
C ARG A 89 14.08 -7.41 -0.53
#